data_97fb4381481647978381d1f37b384d7c
#
_entry.id   97fb4381481647978381d1f37b384d7c
#
_cell.length_a   1.000
_cell.length_b   1.000
_cell.length_c   1.000
_cell.angle_alpha   90.00
_cell.angle_beta   90.00
_cell.angle_gamma   90.00
#
_symmetry.space_group_name_H-M   'P 1'
#
loop_
_entity.id
_entity.type
_entity.pdbx_description
1 polymer ?
#
loop_
_entity_poly.entity_id
_entity_poly.type
_entity_poly.pdbx_seq_one_letter_code
_entity_poly.pdbx_strand_id
1 'polypeptide(L)'
;MVNAPLAAPLTSPYTRPVADTSPGIDDEAQQLFTAGRYYATRRTAEGLRQAIERLERAVALKPDFAAAWAELADCYALLNWFIEPPPPEAWQRAKHAALSAVSADPLLAEAHASLGFVRLHYDRNWKDAEHELRKAIVLNARNLVSHRWYAYSLSAMGRHEEAITEIERAREISPQSPVIATAVANVLFLAGRFDDAIRQCHKALALDPGGVAAHTILRWAYEKKGMVPEALAAFEQERVFAGETPTTRAKRAHVLAATGHLEQAREILADIISERSEKWVTAYEIAIIYSLLNDRDNAFFWLHTADQEHAVGFTFARVDPHLDNLRSDPRFGELLRSTNQS
;
A
#
# COMPACT_ATOMS: atom_id res chain seq x y z
N MET A 1 50.82 52.28 62.00
CA MET A 1 50.39 51.03 61.36
C MET A 1 48.92 51.08 61.11
N VAL A 2 48.50 51.36 59.87
CA VAL A 2 47.11 51.56 59.50
C VAL A 2 46.73 50.38 58.58
N ASN A 3 45.83 49.56 59.10
CA ASN A 3 45.22 48.45 58.28
C ASN A 3 44.28 49.01 57.29
N ALA A 4 44.52 48.74 55.99
CA ALA A 4 43.52 48.96 54.92
C ALA A 4 42.60 47.76 54.79
N PRO A 5 41.34 47.93 54.56
CA PRO A 5 40.39 46.81 54.36
C PRO A 5 40.53 46.25 52.92
N LEU A 6 40.47 44.92 52.84
CA LEU A 6 40.33 44.16 51.57
C LEU A 6 39.09 44.54 50.78
N ALA A 7 39.27 44.85 49.50
CA ALA A 7 38.21 45.10 48.60
C ALA A 7 37.42 43.79 48.27
N ALA A 8 36.10 43.88 48.32
CA ALA A 8 35.17 42.81 47.89
C ALA A 8 35.26 42.56 46.38
N PRO A 9 35.07 41.30 45.90
CA PRO A 9 35.09 41.01 44.47
C PRO A 9 33.86 41.59 43.80
N LEU A 10 34.07 42.34 42.69
CA LEU A 10 33.04 42.83 41.78
C LEU A 10 32.37 41.65 41.08
N THR A 11 31.14 41.37 41.46
CA THR A 11 30.25 40.47 40.71
C THR A 11 29.84 41.17 39.44
N SER A 12 30.20 40.63 38.27
CA SER A 12 29.80 41.09 36.94
C SER A 12 28.31 40.89 36.75
N PRO A 13 27.51 41.90 36.34
CA PRO A 13 26.07 41.78 36.11
C PRO A 13 25.70 41.26 34.70
N TYR A 14 26.64 40.68 33.97
CA TYR A 14 26.39 40.15 32.62
C TYR A 14 26.62 38.62 32.54
N THR A 15 25.82 37.85 33.28
CA THR A 15 25.53 36.49 32.84
C THR A 15 24.36 36.59 31.83
N ARG A 16 24.66 36.56 30.53
CA ARG A 16 23.64 36.24 29.53
C ARG A 16 22.99 34.91 29.95
N PRO A 17 21.63 34.81 29.97
CA PRO A 17 21.00 33.52 30.10
C PRO A 17 21.48 32.68 28.90
N VAL A 18 21.97 31.48 29.22
CA VAL A 18 22.23 30.47 28.19
C VAL A 18 20.92 30.31 27.49
N ALA A 19 20.87 30.67 26.20
CA ALA A 19 19.69 30.45 25.38
C ALA A 19 19.32 28.96 25.51
N ASP A 20 18.08 28.70 25.91
CA ASP A 20 17.55 27.35 25.91
C ASP A 20 17.67 26.81 24.49
N THR A 21 18.61 25.92 24.25
CA THR A 21 18.88 25.32 22.94
C THR A 21 17.98 24.13 22.67
N SER A 22 16.97 23.91 23.52
CA SER A 22 15.92 22.93 23.25
C SER A 22 15.16 23.37 21.98
N PRO A 23 15.01 22.47 20.99
CA PRO A 23 14.25 22.79 19.79
C PRO A 23 12.84 23.22 20.20
N GLY A 24 12.32 24.28 19.56
CA GLY A 24 10.92 24.69 19.76
C GLY A 24 9.96 23.52 19.39
N ILE A 25 8.74 23.54 19.91
CA ILE A 25 7.73 22.50 19.61
C ILE A 25 7.57 22.28 18.11
N ASP A 26 7.59 23.34 17.32
CA ASP A 26 7.53 23.26 15.85
C ASP A 26 8.76 22.58 15.25
N ASP A 27 9.95 22.82 15.78
CA ASP A 27 11.18 22.17 15.31
C ASP A 27 11.21 20.68 15.67
N GLU A 28 10.73 20.30 16.86
CA GLU A 28 10.61 18.90 17.28
C GLU A 28 9.59 18.16 16.41
N ALA A 29 8.42 18.75 16.16
CA ALA A 29 7.40 18.16 15.28
C ALA A 29 7.94 17.95 13.86
N GLN A 30 8.71 18.93 13.33
CA GLN A 30 9.34 18.81 12.01
C GLN A 30 10.41 17.73 11.94
N GLN A 31 11.22 17.56 12.99
CA GLN A 31 12.21 16.48 13.08
C GLN A 31 11.55 15.11 13.13
N LEU A 32 10.49 14.95 13.93
CA LEU A 32 9.69 13.73 14.02
C LEU A 32 9.04 13.37 12.69
N PHE A 33 8.46 14.35 12.00
CA PHE A 33 7.90 14.18 10.65
C PHE A 33 8.96 13.70 9.66
N THR A 34 10.13 14.35 9.64
CA THR A 34 11.23 13.98 8.73
C THR A 34 11.72 12.56 9.00
N ALA A 35 11.88 12.19 10.28
CA ALA A 35 12.24 10.84 10.68
C ALA A 35 11.14 9.83 10.31
N GLY A 36 9.86 10.16 10.53
CA GLY A 36 8.72 9.33 10.16
C GLY A 36 8.71 9.01 8.66
N ARG A 37 8.87 10.02 7.82
CA ARG A 37 8.98 9.84 6.36
C ARG A 37 10.14 8.94 5.95
N TYR A 38 11.31 9.11 6.58
CA TYR A 38 12.46 8.25 6.32
C TYR A 38 12.15 6.76 6.59
N TYR A 39 11.49 6.46 7.71
CA TYR A 39 11.11 5.09 8.03
C TYR A 39 10.01 4.55 7.10
N ALA A 40 9.05 5.36 6.70
CA ALA A 40 7.98 5.00 5.76
C ALA A 40 8.54 4.56 4.39
N THR A 41 9.66 5.16 3.93
CA THR A 41 10.29 4.80 2.65
C THR A 41 10.82 3.37 2.61
N ARG A 42 11.10 2.75 3.77
CA ARG A 42 11.57 1.36 3.84
C ARG A 42 10.53 0.34 3.40
N ARG A 43 9.24 0.68 3.47
CA ARG A 43 8.11 -0.16 3.08
C ARG A 43 8.17 -1.58 3.66
N THR A 44 8.46 -1.67 4.94
CA THR A 44 8.47 -2.90 5.74
C THR A 44 7.57 -2.74 6.95
N ALA A 45 7.09 -3.85 7.54
CA ALA A 45 6.29 -3.82 8.75
C ALA A 45 6.95 -3.01 9.89
N GLU A 46 8.26 -3.23 10.11
CA GLU A 46 9.01 -2.51 11.13
C GLU A 46 9.19 -1.03 10.77
N GLY A 47 9.51 -0.71 9.52
CA GLY A 47 9.62 0.68 9.06
C GLY A 47 8.32 1.45 9.25
N LEU A 48 7.16 0.84 8.92
CA LEU A 48 5.85 1.46 9.10
C LEU A 48 5.52 1.70 10.58
N ARG A 49 5.82 0.74 11.48
CA ARG A 49 5.61 0.93 12.93
C ARG A 49 6.44 2.11 13.46
N GLN A 50 7.72 2.18 13.07
CA GLN A 50 8.60 3.28 13.46
C GLN A 50 8.18 4.62 12.86
N ALA A 51 7.64 4.63 11.63
CA ALA A 51 7.08 5.83 11.02
C ALA A 51 5.86 6.31 11.79
N ILE A 52 4.91 5.43 12.07
CA ILE A 52 3.67 5.74 12.78
C ILE A 52 3.96 6.33 14.16
N GLU A 53 4.82 5.70 14.96
CA GLU A 53 5.19 6.20 16.29
C GLU A 53 5.67 7.67 16.26
N ARG A 54 6.51 8.01 15.27
CA ARG A 54 7.05 9.37 15.13
C ARG A 54 6.03 10.36 14.61
N LEU A 55 5.22 9.93 13.63
CA LEU A 55 4.19 10.78 13.06
C LEU A 55 3.04 11.05 14.05
N GLU A 56 2.65 10.07 14.87
CA GLU A 56 1.68 10.28 15.97
C GLU A 56 2.19 11.33 16.97
N ARG A 57 3.47 11.28 17.32
CA ARG A 57 4.08 12.30 18.18
C ARG A 57 4.13 13.67 17.48
N ALA A 58 4.45 13.71 16.18
CA ALA A 58 4.48 14.96 15.43
C ALA A 58 3.12 15.66 15.42
N VAL A 59 2.04 14.91 15.14
CA VAL A 59 0.67 15.48 15.12
C VAL A 59 0.13 15.77 16.52
N ALA A 60 0.62 15.09 17.56
CA ALA A 60 0.29 15.40 18.94
C ALA A 60 0.92 16.74 19.40
N LEU A 61 2.16 17.02 18.97
CA LEU A 61 2.85 18.28 19.22
C LEU A 61 2.27 19.44 18.40
N LYS A 62 1.91 19.16 17.14
CA LYS A 62 1.40 20.14 16.18
C LYS A 62 0.15 19.59 15.48
N PRO A 63 -1.05 19.76 16.08
CA PRO A 63 -2.31 19.20 15.54
C PRO A 63 -2.74 19.75 14.17
N ASP A 64 -2.23 20.90 13.74
CA ASP A 64 -2.44 21.52 12.44
C ASP A 64 -1.40 21.13 11.39
N PHE A 65 -0.53 20.15 11.69
CA PHE A 65 0.50 19.71 10.77
C PHE A 65 -0.06 18.78 9.69
N ALA A 66 -0.72 19.35 8.68
CA ALA A 66 -1.40 18.61 7.62
C ALA A 66 -0.53 17.56 6.91
N ALA A 67 0.74 17.88 6.61
CA ALA A 67 1.64 16.95 5.94
C ALA A 67 1.98 15.72 6.81
N ALA A 68 2.09 15.89 8.13
CA ALA A 68 2.30 14.76 9.05
C ALA A 68 1.06 13.87 9.14
N TRP A 69 -0.13 14.46 9.15
CA TRP A 69 -1.39 13.71 9.10
C TRP A 69 -1.53 12.93 7.79
N ALA A 70 -1.19 13.50 6.64
CA ALA A 70 -1.24 12.82 5.35
C ALA A 70 -0.29 11.62 5.30
N GLU A 71 0.97 11.79 5.73
CA GLU A 71 1.94 10.68 5.80
C GLU A 71 1.51 9.60 6.80
N LEU A 72 0.90 10.00 7.93
CA LEU A 72 0.36 9.06 8.92
C LEU A 72 -0.81 8.25 8.35
N ALA A 73 -1.67 8.87 7.55
CA ALA A 73 -2.75 8.18 6.84
C ALA A 73 -2.22 7.13 5.87
N ASP A 74 -1.20 7.47 5.09
CA ASP A 74 -0.55 6.55 4.17
C ASP A 74 0.11 5.39 4.92
N CYS A 75 0.81 5.66 6.03
CA CYS A 75 1.43 4.61 6.85
C CYS A 75 0.39 3.63 7.42
N TYR A 76 -0.71 4.11 8.00
CA TYR A 76 -1.78 3.25 8.49
C TYR A 76 -2.44 2.43 7.37
N ALA A 77 -2.71 3.05 6.24
CA ALA A 77 -3.26 2.34 5.09
C ALA A 77 -2.32 1.22 4.61
N LEU A 78 -1.01 1.49 4.54
CA LEU A 78 -0.01 0.52 4.10
C LEU A 78 0.17 -0.67 5.06
N LEU A 79 -0.21 -0.58 6.34
CA LEU A 79 -0.20 -1.73 7.24
C LEU A 79 -0.98 -2.93 6.67
N ASN A 80 -2.05 -2.65 5.90
CA ASN A 80 -2.87 -3.70 5.28
C ASN A 80 -2.15 -4.50 4.17
N TRP A 81 -0.96 -4.06 3.74
CA TRP A 81 -0.11 -4.79 2.79
C TRP A 81 1.13 -5.42 3.42
N PHE A 82 1.58 -4.88 4.56
CA PHE A 82 2.89 -5.24 5.12
C PHE A 82 2.80 -5.95 6.48
N ILE A 83 1.60 -6.05 7.08
CA ILE A 83 1.39 -6.76 8.34
C ILE A 83 0.29 -7.80 8.17
N GLU A 84 0.53 -9.00 8.64
CA GLU A 84 -0.38 -10.14 8.57
C GLU A 84 -0.56 -10.78 9.94
N PRO A 85 -1.79 -10.79 10.49
CA PRO A 85 -2.98 -10.06 10.00
C PRO A 85 -2.82 -8.54 10.10
N PRO A 86 -3.48 -7.77 9.22
CA PRO A 86 -3.48 -6.32 9.36
C PRO A 86 -4.19 -5.92 10.66
N PRO A 87 -3.72 -4.85 11.35
CA PRO A 87 -4.41 -4.38 12.55
C PRO A 87 -5.86 -4.01 12.23
N PRO A 88 -6.85 -4.48 13.02
CA PRO A 88 -8.27 -4.26 12.73
C PRO A 88 -8.66 -2.79 12.56
N GLU A 89 -7.99 -1.90 13.29
CA GLU A 89 -8.22 -0.46 13.27
C GLU A 89 -7.43 0.30 12.19
N ALA A 90 -6.54 -0.37 11.42
CA ALA A 90 -5.63 0.29 10.48
C ALA A 90 -6.36 1.18 9.48
N TRP A 91 -7.42 0.70 8.85
CA TRP A 91 -8.22 1.50 7.93
C TRP A 91 -8.96 2.66 8.59
N GLN A 92 -9.50 2.46 9.79
CA GLN A 92 -10.21 3.52 10.53
C GLN A 92 -9.23 4.63 10.93
N ARG A 93 -8.03 4.26 11.39
CA ARG A 93 -6.96 5.23 11.72
C ARG A 93 -6.47 5.96 10.46
N ALA A 94 -6.30 5.24 9.34
CA ALA A 94 -5.95 5.86 8.06
C ALA A 94 -7.00 6.91 7.65
N LYS A 95 -8.29 6.57 7.74
CA LYS A 95 -9.39 7.49 7.42
C LYS A 95 -9.41 8.72 8.32
N HIS A 96 -9.27 8.52 9.62
CA HIS A 96 -9.18 9.63 10.57
C HIS A 96 -8.03 10.57 10.23
N ALA A 97 -6.83 10.02 10.01
CA ALA A 97 -5.65 10.81 9.69
C ALA A 97 -5.80 11.57 8.35
N ALA A 98 -6.35 10.92 7.31
CA ALA A 98 -6.59 11.57 6.02
C ALA A 98 -7.59 12.74 6.12
N LEU A 99 -8.68 12.57 6.88
CA LEU A 99 -9.64 13.64 7.13
C LEU A 99 -9.03 14.79 7.95
N SER A 100 -8.19 14.48 8.94
CA SER A 100 -7.45 15.47 9.72
C SER A 100 -6.48 16.27 8.86
N ALA A 101 -5.79 15.60 7.92
CA ALA A 101 -4.91 16.26 6.96
C ALA A 101 -5.66 17.28 6.09
N VAL A 102 -6.79 16.89 5.50
CA VAL A 102 -7.62 17.78 4.67
C VAL A 102 -8.22 18.92 5.50
N SER A 103 -8.59 18.67 6.76
CA SER A 103 -9.11 19.70 7.67
C SER A 103 -8.04 20.72 8.05
N ALA A 104 -6.80 20.28 8.27
CA ALA A 104 -5.67 21.13 8.62
C ALA A 104 -5.18 21.98 7.44
N ASP A 105 -5.14 21.42 6.23
CA ASP A 105 -4.83 22.17 5.00
C ASP A 105 -5.63 21.64 3.79
N PRO A 106 -6.75 22.29 3.43
CA PRO A 106 -7.57 21.90 2.29
C PRO A 106 -6.89 22.09 0.90
N LEU A 107 -5.72 22.71 0.86
CA LEU A 107 -4.95 22.93 -0.38
C LEU A 107 -3.71 22.02 -0.49
N LEU A 108 -3.48 21.15 0.49
CA LEU A 108 -2.39 20.18 0.45
C LEU A 108 -2.76 18.99 -0.46
N ALA A 109 -2.03 18.83 -1.56
CA ALA A 109 -2.25 17.74 -2.53
C ALA A 109 -2.13 16.35 -1.90
N GLU A 110 -1.15 16.14 -1.03
CA GLU A 110 -0.91 14.88 -0.31
C GLU A 110 -2.12 14.48 0.54
N ALA A 111 -2.77 15.44 1.21
CA ALA A 111 -3.96 15.18 2.03
C ALA A 111 -5.12 14.61 1.19
N HIS A 112 -5.37 15.20 0.01
CA HIS A 112 -6.38 14.70 -0.92
C HIS A 112 -5.99 13.36 -1.55
N ALA A 113 -4.70 13.12 -1.82
CA ALA A 113 -4.23 11.84 -2.33
C ALA A 113 -4.46 10.71 -1.32
N SER A 114 -4.11 10.92 -0.05
CA SER A 114 -4.32 9.96 1.03
C SER A 114 -5.82 9.71 1.29
N LEU A 115 -6.65 10.76 1.26
CA LEU A 115 -8.10 10.60 1.40
C LEU A 115 -8.70 9.82 0.22
N GLY A 116 -8.29 10.13 -1.00
CA GLY A 116 -8.72 9.38 -2.20
C GLY A 116 -8.34 7.91 -2.14
N PHE A 117 -7.15 7.59 -1.64
CA PHE A 117 -6.69 6.23 -1.42
C PHE A 117 -7.56 5.46 -0.40
N VAL A 118 -7.88 6.09 0.72
CA VAL A 118 -8.79 5.52 1.74
C VAL A 118 -10.21 5.34 1.20
N ARG A 119 -10.73 6.33 0.45
CA ARG A 119 -12.04 6.22 -0.21
C ARG A 119 -12.12 5.05 -1.17
N LEU A 120 -11.03 4.78 -1.90
CA LEU A 120 -10.95 3.67 -2.84
C LEU A 120 -10.99 2.30 -2.13
N HIS A 121 -10.11 2.09 -1.14
CA HIS A 121 -9.87 0.78 -0.57
C HIS A 121 -10.78 0.44 0.61
N TYR A 122 -11.08 1.41 1.47
CA TYR A 122 -11.86 1.19 2.68
C TYR A 122 -13.34 1.52 2.49
N ASP A 123 -13.64 2.75 2.03
CA ASP A 123 -15.04 3.18 1.84
C ASP A 123 -15.66 2.56 0.59
N ARG A 124 -14.82 2.09 -0.36
CA ARG A 124 -15.23 1.62 -1.69
C ARG A 124 -16.14 2.62 -2.41
N ASN A 125 -15.91 3.88 -2.16
CA ASN A 125 -16.59 4.98 -2.81
C ASN A 125 -15.72 5.53 -3.94
N TRP A 126 -15.84 4.90 -5.10
CA TRP A 126 -15.00 5.19 -6.26
C TRP A 126 -15.19 6.60 -6.80
N LYS A 127 -16.42 7.12 -6.71
CA LYS A 127 -16.73 8.48 -7.16
C LYS A 127 -16.01 9.53 -6.29
N ASP A 128 -16.07 9.38 -4.99
CA ASP A 128 -15.38 10.28 -4.07
C ASP A 128 -13.87 10.09 -4.15
N ALA A 129 -13.39 8.84 -4.33
CA ALA A 129 -11.97 8.56 -4.54
C ALA A 129 -11.44 9.30 -5.78
N GLU A 130 -12.15 9.20 -6.92
CA GLU A 130 -11.78 9.91 -8.14
C GLU A 130 -11.80 11.44 -7.93
N HIS A 131 -12.79 11.98 -7.23
CA HIS A 131 -12.88 13.40 -6.93
C HIS A 131 -11.65 13.90 -6.16
N GLU A 132 -11.30 13.21 -5.07
CA GLU A 132 -10.18 13.59 -4.22
C GLU A 132 -8.83 13.47 -4.96
N LEU A 133 -8.63 12.38 -5.71
CA LEU A 133 -7.40 12.16 -6.47
C LEU A 133 -7.21 13.17 -7.59
N ARG A 134 -8.28 13.53 -8.30
CA ARG A 134 -8.23 14.61 -9.31
C ARG A 134 -7.94 15.95 -8.68
N LYS A 135 -8.52 16.25 -7.51
CA LYS A 135 -8.22 17.47 -6.76
C LYS A 135 -6.76 17.51 -6.35
N ALA A 136 -6.19 16.41 -5.87
CA ALA A 136 -4.76 16.32 -5.55
C ALA A 136 -3.86 16.64 -6.77
N ILE A 137 -4.20 16.13 -7.95
CA ILE A 137 -3.47 16.40 -9.19
C ILE A 137 -3.59 17.87 -9.62
N VAL A 138 -4.77 18.48 -9.46
CA VAL A 138 -4.98 19.92 -9.75
C VAL A 138 -4.14 20.79 -8.81
N LEU A 139 -4.07 20.44 -7.52
CA LEU A 139 -3.27 21.16 -6.54
C LEU A 139 -1.76 21.00 -6.76
N ASN A 140 -1.32 19.83 -7.18
CA ASN A 140 0.08 19.57 -7.50
C ASN A 140 0.21 18.53 -8.64
N ALA A 141 0.31 19.01 -9.87
CA ALA A 141 0.43 18.17 -11.06
C ALA A 141 1.75 17.35 -11.13
N ARG A 142 2.68 17.54 -10.22
CA ARG A 142 3.90 16.73 -10.08
C ARG A 142 3.86 15.80 -8.86
N ASN A 143 2.72 15.68 -8.20
CA ASN A 143 2.56 14.74 -7.08
C ASN A 143 2.50 13.30 -7.60
N LEU A 144 3.60 12.59 -7.45
CA LEU A 144 3.80 11.22 -7.91
C LEU A 144 2.77 10.23 -7.31
N VAL A 145 2.44 10.43 -6.04
CA VAL A 145 1.52 9.56 -5.27
C VAL A 145 0.11 9.69 -5.82
N SER A 146 -0.34 10.93 -6.11
CA SER A 146 -1.67 11.20 -6.67
C SER A 146 -1.88 10.53 -8.02
N HIS A 147 -0.92 10.64 -8.95
CA HIS A 147 -0.98 10.00 -10.26
C HIS A 147 -1.04 8.47 -10.14
N ARG A 148 -0.23 7.87 -9.26
CA ARG A 148 -0.22 6.42 -9.02
C ARG A 148 -1.55 5.92 -8.46
N TRP A 149 -2.09 6.59 -7.44
CA TRP A 149 -3.36 6.17 -6.84
C TRP A 149 -4.54 6.41 -7.76
N TYR A 150 -4.48 7.49 -8.57
CA TYR A 150 -5.51 7.73 -9.57
C TYR A 150 -5.50 6.67 -10.68
N ALA A 151 -4.32 6.24 -11.13
CA ALA A 151 -4.20 5.13 -12.08
C ALA A 151 -4.78 3.82 -11.49
N TYR A 152 -4.54 3.52 -10.22
CA TYR A 152 -5.13 2.35 -9.56
C TYR A 152 -6.65 2.46 -9.41
N SER A 153 -7.17 3.65 -9.08
CA SER A 153 -8.60 3.91 -9.04
C SER A 153 -9.25 3.69 -10.41
N LEU A 154 -8.66 4.22 -11.46
CA LEU A 154 -9.11 4.01 -12.85
C LEU A 154 -9.05 2.53 -13.26
N SER A 155 -7.98 1.82 -12.87
CA SER A 155 -7.86 0.37 -13.11
C SER A 155 -8.98 -0.41 -12.43
N ALA A 156 -9.27 -0.14 -11.15
CA ALA A 156 -10.34 -0.79 -10.39
C ALA A 156 -11.72 -0.56 -11.04
N MET A 157 -11.95 0.63 -11.63
CA MET A 157 -13.16 0.95 -12.38
C MET A 157 -13.21 0.33 -13.81
N GLY A 158 -12.14 -0.36 -14.25
CA GLY A 158 -12.04 -0.91 -15.61
C GLY A 158 -11.72 0.13 -16.69
N ARG A 159 -11.33 1.36 -16.32
CA ARG A 159 -10.95 2.44 -17.23
C ARG A 159 -9.48 2.33 -17.60
N HIS A 160 -9.11 1.21 -18.26
CA HIS A 160 -7.72 0.78 -18.42
C HIS A 160 -6.86 1.75 -19.23
N GLU A 161 -7.34 2.31 -20.33
CA GLU A 161 -6.55 3.25 -21.15
C GLU A 161 -6.25 4.55 -20.41
N GLU A 162 -7.22 5.04 -19.63
CA GLU A 162 -7.02 6.20 -18.78
C GLU A 162 -6.04 5.90 -17.64
N ALA A 163 -6.13 4.69 -17.05
CA ALA A 163 -5.18 4.24 -16.02
C ALA A 163 -3.74 4.16 -16.55
N ILE A 164 -3.57 3.63 -17.78
CA ILE A 164 -2.27 3.56 -18.44
C ILE A 164 -1.74 4.98 -18.69
N THR A 165 -2.57 5.87 -19.21
CA THR A 165 -2.19 7.26 -19.45
C THR A 165 -1.71 7.94 -18.16
N GLU A 166 -2.45 7.70 -17.06
CA GLU A 166 -2.17 8.37 -15.80
C GLU A 166 -0.90 7.81 -15.10
N ILE A 167 -0.68 6.49 -15.17
CA ILE A 167 0.53 5.91 -14.57
C ILE A 167 1.79 6.27 -15.39
N GLU A 168 1.66 6.52 -16.69
CA GLU A 168 2.76 7.01 -17.51
C GLU A 168 3.18 8.44 -17.11
N ARG A 169 2.25 9.31 -16.69
CA ARG A 169 2.57 10.61 -16.10
C ARG A 169 3.40 10.47 -14.83
N ALA A 170 3.05 9.50 -13.97
CA ALA A 170 3.88 9.18 -12.80
C ALA A 170 5.29 8.74 -13.21
N ARG A 171 5.42 7.95 -14.26
CA ARG A 171 6.72 7.51 -14.80
C ARG A 171 7.54 8.67 -15.36
N GLU A 172 6.92 9.60 -16.04
CA GLU A 172 7.60 10.82 -16.56
C GLU A 172 8.17 11.67 -15.41
N ILE A 173 7.46 11.76 -14.28
CA ILE A 173 7.93 12.49 -13.08
C ILE A 173 9.12 11.76 -12.43
N SER A 174 9.12 10.44 -12.37
CA SER A 174 10.16 9.64 -11.72
C SER A 174 10.51 8.38 -12.51
N PRO A 175 11.27 8.50 -13.60
CA PRO A 175 11.55 7.41 -14.53
C PRO A 175 12.44 6.30 -13.95
N GLN A 176 13.22 6.60 -12.90
CA GLN A 176 14.13 5.66 -12.24
C GLN A 176 13.54 5.08 -10.93
N SER A 177 12.25 5.29 -10.68
CA SER A 177 11.59 4.74 -9.49
C SER A 177 11.19 3.27 -9.71
N PRO A 178 11.75 2.30 -8.96
CA PRO A 178 11.32 0.90 -9.06
C PRO A 178 9.85 0.73 -8.63
N VAL A 179 9.37 1.54 -7.68
CA VAL A 179 7.97 1.56 -7.23
C VAL A 179 7.04 1.96 -8.37
N ILE A 180 7.41 2.96 -9.17
CA ILE A 180 6.58 3.38 -10.31
C ILE A 180 6.67 2.37 -11.45
N ALA A 181 7.84 1.82 -11.75
CA ALA A 181 7.98 0.77 -12.75
C ALA A 181 7.10 -0.45 -12.40
N THR A 182 7.06 -0.85 -11.13
CA THR A 182 6.17 -1.91 -10.62
C THR A 182 4.70 -1.51 -10.75
N ALA A 183 4.34 -0.26 -10.46
CA ALA A 183 2.97 0.22 -10.60
C ALA A 183 2.50 0.23 -12.07
N VAL A 184 3.37 0.61 -13.02
CA VAL A 184 3.09 0.49 -14.46
C VAL A 184 2.82 -0.97 -14.83
N ALA A 185 3.65 -1.90 -14.35
CA ALA A 185 3.45 -3.34 -14.61
C ALA A 185 2.09 -3.83 -14.08
N ASN A 186 1.69 -3.39 -12.87
CA ASN A 186 0.41 -3.77 -12.29
C ASN A 186 -0.79 -3.23 -13.07
N VAL A 187 -0.76 -1.96 -13.48
CA VAL A 187 -1.81 -1.34 -14.31
C VAL A 187 -1.95 -2.09 -15.64
N LEU A 188 -0.84 -2.45 -16.28
CA LEU A 188 -0.83 -3.22 -17.52
C LEU A 188 -1.35 -4.64 -17.33
N PHE A 189 -1.01 -5.31 -16.21
CA PHE A 189 -1.54 -6.62 -15.87
C PHE A 189 -3.06 -6.59 -15.72
N LEU A 190 -3.60 -5.63 -14.95
CA LEU A 190 -5.04 -5.46 -14.77
C LEU A 190 -5.77 -5.10 -16.08
N ALA A 191 -5.07 -4.47 -17.02
CA ALA A 191 -5.57 -4.19 -18.37
C ALA A 191 -5.47 -5.39 -19.33
N GLY A 192 -5.00 -6.56 -18.88
CA GLY A 192 -4.80 -7.75 -19.72
C GLY A 192 -3.60 -7.65 -20.67
N ARG A 193 -2.76 -6.62 -20.55
CA ARG A 193 -1.58 -6.40 -21.39
C ARG A 193 -0.36 -7.13 -20.83
N PHE A 194 -0.43 -8.48 -20.78
CA PHE A 194 0.52 -9.31 -20.05
C PHE A 194 1.97 -9.22 -20.59
N ASP A 195 2.17 -9.12 -21.91
CA ASP A 195 3.52 -8.95 -22.48
C ASP A 195 4.17 -7.63 -22.08
N ASP A 196 3.36 -6.56 -22.05
CA ASP A 196 3.81 -5.25 -21.60
C ASP A 196 4.12 -5.26 -20.10
N ALA A 197 3.28 -5.92 -19.30
CA ALA A 197 3.49 -6.08 -17.86
C ALA A 197 4.81 -6.83 -17.58
N ILE A 198 5.10 -7.94 -18.29
CA ILE A 198 6.36 -8.68 -18.18
C ILE A 198 7.55 -7.77 -18.48
N ARG A 199 7.50 -6.99 -19.56
CA ARG A 199 8.59 -6.06 -19.91
C ARG A 199 8.83 -5.01 -18.84
N GLN A 200 7.75 -4.49 -18.22
CA GLN A 200 7.88 -3.51 -17.15
C GLN A 200 8.36 -4.11 -15.83
N CYS A 201 7.96 -5.35 -15.50
CA CYS A 201 8.52 -6.08 -14.36
C CYS A 201 10.04 -6.25 -14.48
N HIS A 202 10.55 -6.64 -15.66
CA HIS A 202 11.99 -6.73 -15.86
C HIS A 202 12.71 -5.40 -15.69
N LYS A 203 12.10 -4.26 -16.12
CA LYS A 203 12.67 -2.94 -15.84
C LYS A 203 12.67 -2.60 -14.36
N ALA A 204 11.57 -2.92 -13.64
CA ALA A 204 11.49 -2.71 -12.21
C ALA A 204 12.56 -3.51 -11.45
N LEU A 205 12.73 -4.78 -11.82
CA LEU A 205 13.71 -5.69 -11.22
C LEU A 205 15.16 -5.35 -11.58
N ALA A 206 15.40 -4.68 -12.72
CA ALA A 206 16.73 -4.14 -13.04
C ALA A 206 17.09 -2.95 -12.12
N LEU A 207 16.10 -2.20 -11.60
CA LEU A 207 16.30 -1.12 -10.65
C LEU A 207 16.35 -1.61 -9.21
N ASP A 208 15.52 -2.61 -8.87
CA ASP A 208 15.42 -3.23 -7.56
C ASP A 208 15.25 -4.75 -7.71
N PRO A 209 16.33 -5.54 -7.73
CA PRO A 209 16.25 -6.99 -7.86
C PRO A 209 15.46 -7.69 -6.76
N GLY A 210 15.35 -7.09 -5.57
CA GLY A 210 14.60 -7.60 -4.42
C GLY A 210 13.12 -7.20 -4.39
N GLY A 211 12.61 -6.54 -5.43
CA GLY A 211 11.25 -6.03 -5.51
C GLY A 211 10.19 -7.13 -5.52
N VAL A 212 9.76 -7.60 -4.34
CA VAL A 212 8.77 -8.69 -4.16
C VAL A 212 7.52 -8.46 -5.01
N ALA A 213 6.96 -7.24 -4.99
CA ALA A 213 5.77 -6.93 -5.78
C ALA A 213 5.98 -7.07 -7.30
N ALA A 214 7.18 -6.75 -7.79
CA ALA A 214 7.50 -6.93 -9.21
C ALA A 214 7.61 -8.42 -9.59
N HIS A 215 8.19 -9.26 -8.72
CA HIS A 215 8.20 -10.71 -8.90
C HIS A 215 6.79 -11.31 -8.86
N THR A 216 5.92 -10.84 -7.95
CA THR A 216 4.51 -11.25 -7.88
C THR A 216 3.78 -10.97 -9.20
N ILE A 217 3.87 -9.74 -9.72
CA ILE A 217 3.19 -9.36 -10.98
C ILE A 217 3.78 -10.12 -12.16
N LEU A 218 5.09 -10.33 -12.18
CA LEU A 218 5.77 -11.11 -13.22
C LEU A 218 5.25 -12.55 -13.25
N ARG A 219 5.13 -13.20 -12.07
CA ARG A 219 4.53 -14.52 -11.92
C ARG A 219 3.09 -14.54 -12.46
N TRP A 220 2.23 -13.63 -12.05
CA TRP A 220 0.85 -13.52 -12.52
C TRP A 220 0.76 -13.37 -14.04
N ALA A 221 1.61 -12.55 -14.64
CA ALA A 221 1.63 -12.34 -16.08
C ALA A 221 2.09 -13.61 -16.84
N TYR A 222 3.08 -14.35 -16.31
CA TYR A 222 3.49 -15.64 -16.87
C TYR A 222 2.40 -16.71 -16.73
N GLU A 223 1.70 -16.79 -15.59
CA GLU A 223 0.55 -17.67 -15.36
C GLU A 223 -0.54 -17.44 -16.41
N LYS A 224 -0.93 -16.18 -16.63
CA LYS A 224 -1.96 -15.83 -17.63
C LYS A 224 -1.53 -16.14 -19.07
N LYS A 225 -0.23 -16.22 -19.34
CA LYS A 225 0.32 -16.62 -20.64
C LYS A 225 0.58 -18.13 -20.77
N GLY A 226 0.37 -18.92 -19.70
CA GLY A 226 0.67 -20.34 -19.70
C GLY A 226 2.18 -20.66 -19.72
N MET A 227 3.03 -19.70 -19.35
CA MET A 227 4.50 -19.84 -19.30
C MET A 227 4.88 -20.45 -17.94
N VAL A 228 4.62 -21.76 -17.79
CA VAL A 228 4.74 -22.48 -16.52
C VAL A 228 6.14 -22.43 -15.91
N PRO A 229 7.22 -22.73 -16.65
CA PRO A 229 8.58 -22.68 -16.10
C PRO A 229 8.95 -21.29 -15.56
N GLU A 230 8.57 -20.24 -16.30
CA GLU A 230 8.87 -18.86 -15.94
C GLU A 230 8.03 -18.41 -14.73
N ALA A 231 6.77 -18.84 -14.63
CA ALA A 231 5.90 -18.54 -13.48
C ALA A 231 6.47 -19.16 -12.19
N LEU A 232 6.89 -20.42 -12.25
CA LEU A 232 7.53 -21.12 -11.13
C LEU A 232 8.87 -20.44 -10.75
N ALA A 233 9.69 -20.07 -11.72
CA ALA A 233 10.95 -19.36 -11.47
C ALA A 233 10.72 -18.00 -10.82
N ALA A 234 9.73 -17.24 -11.29
CA ALA A 234 9.36 -15.95 -10.69
C ALA A 234 8.85 -16.12 -9.23
N PHE A 235 8.07 -17.17 -8.95
CA PHE A 235 7.65 -17.51 -7.59
C PHE A 235 8.84 -17.81 -6.67
N GLU A 236 9.82 -18.61 -7.14
CA GLU A 236 11.00 -18.92 -6.32
C GLU A 236 11.81 -17.66 -5.99
N GLN A 237 11.95 -16.71 -6.91
CA GLN A 237 12.57 -15.43 -6.63
C GLN A 237 11.74 -14.61 -5.62
N GLU A 238 10.43 -14.55 -5.78
CA GLU A 238 9.52 -13.92 -4.82
C GLU A 238 9.72 -14.50 -3.42
N ARG A 239 9.77 -15.83 -3.28
CA ARG A 239 9.97 -16.55 -2.03
C ARG A 239 11.33 -16.26 -1.38
N VAL A 240 12.40 -16.19 -2.17
CA VAL A 240 13.75 -15.86 -1.68
C VAL A 240 13.77 -14.50 -0.98
N PHE A 241 13.11 -13.51 -1.56
CA PHE A 241 13.10 -12.16 -0.99
C PHE A 241 12.02 -11.93 0.07
N ALA A 242 10.87 -12.57 -0.04
CA ALA A 242 9.79 -12.46 0.94
C ALA A 242 9.98 -13.35 2.17
N GLY A 243 10.78 -14.43 2.05
CA GLY A 243 10.95 -15.46 3.08
C GLY A 243 9.78 -16.46 3.11
N GLU A 244 9.90 -17.44 4.01
CA GLU A 244 8.84 -18.43 4.26
C GLU A 244 7.82 -17.85 5.24
N THR A 245 6.65 -17.53 4.76
CA THR A 245 5.54 -16.97 5.51
C THR A 245 4.24 -17.72 5.17
N PRO A 246 3.16 -17.61 5.96
CA PRO A 246 1.86 -18.15 5.57
C PRO A 246 1.42 -17.67 4.18
N THR A 247 1.70 -16.42 3.85
CA THR A 247 1.38 -15.84 2.54
C THR A 247 2.21 -16.42 1.41
N THR A 248 3.52 -16.65 1.57
CA THR A 248 4.32 -17.33 0.53
C THR A 248 3.87 -18.76 0.31
N ARG A 249 3.38 -19.43 1.36
CA ARG A 249 2.77 -20.77 1.25
C ARG A 249 1.46 -20.73 0.44
N ALA A 250 0.60 -19.70 0.66
CA ALA A 250 -0.60 -19.49 -0.15
C ALA A 250 -0.27 -19.18 -1.62
N LYS A 251 0.72 -18.35 -1.86
CA LYS A 251 1.23 -18.07 -3.22
C LYS A 251 1.80 -19.32 -3.91
N ARG A 252 2.35 -20.26 -3.15
CA ARG A 252 2.73 -21.57 -3.68
C ARG A 252 1.51 -22.38 -4.14
N ALA A 253 0.45 -22.44 -3.34
CA ALA A 253 -0.80 -23.09 -3.75
C ALA A 253 -1.41 -22.41 -4.98
N HIS A 254 -1.38 -21.08 -5.03
CA HIS A 254 -1.82 -20.28 -6.17
C HIS A 254 -1.08 -20.68 -7.47
N VAL A 255 0.27 -20.60 -7.49
CA VAL A 255 1.03 -20.92 -8.70
C VAL A 255 0.86 -22.38 -9.13
N LEU A 256 0.75 -23.31 -8.18
CA LEU A 256 0.47 -24.71 -8.47
C LEU A 256 -0.92 -24.89 -9.11
N ALA A 257 -1.95 -24.24 -8.58
CA ALA A 257 -3.28 -24.26 -9.18
C ALA A 257 -3.29 -23.65 -10.59
N ALA A 258 -2.64 -22.51 -10.77
CA ALA A 258 -2.55 -21.81 -12.06
C ALA A 258 -1.76 -22.61 -13.12
N THR A 259 -0.83 -23.45 -12.69
CA THR A 259 0.02 -24.26 -13.58
C THR A 259 -0.44 -25.73 -13.73
N GLY A 260 -1.64 -26.06 -13.22
CA GLY A 260 -2.28 -27.37 -13.40
C GLY A 260 -1.90 -28.44 -12.38
N HIS A 261 -1.11 -28.12 -11.34
CA HIS A 261 -0.77 -29.04 -10.25
C HIS A 261 -1.86 -29.02 -9.15
N LEU A 262 -3.09 -29.38 -9.56
CA LEU A 262 -4.31 -29.14 -8.78
C LEU A 262 -4.34 -29.88 -7.44
N GLU A 263 -3.88 -31.13 -7.38
CA GLU A 263 -3.90 -31.92 -6.13
C GLU A 263 -2.95 -31.33 -5.07
N GLN A 264 -1.73 -30.97 -5.48
CA GLN A 264 -0.78 -30.32 -4.57
C GLN A 264 -1.31 -28.97 -4.08
N ALA A 265 -1.98 -28.22 -4.96
CA ALA A 265 -2.62 -26.96 -4.56
C ALA A 265 -3.73 -27.17 -3.53
N ARG A 266 -4.57 -28.21 -3.69
CA ARG A 266 -5.62 -28.58 -2.74
C ARG A 266 -5.09 -28.97 -1.37
N GLU A 267 -4.03 -29.79 -1.33
CA GLU A 267 -3.38 -30.18 -0.07
C GLU A 267 -2.88 -28.96 0.71
N ILE A 268 -2.12 -28.09 0.05
CA ILE A 268 -1.61 -26.87 0.68
C ILE A 268 -2.76 -25.96 1.13
N LEU A 269 -3.81 -25.81 0.31
CA LEU A 269 -4.97 -24.99 0.64
C LEU A 269 -5.74 -25.52 1.86
N ALA A 270 -5.92 -26.83 1.96
CA ALA A 270 -6.58 -27.46 3.12
C ALA A 270 -5.81 -27.16 4.41
N ASP A 271 -4.49 -27.29 4.38
CA ASP A 271 -3.63 -26.93 5.51
C ASP A 271 -3.75 -25.44 5.88
N ILE A 272 -3.71 -24.54 4.89
CA ILE A 272 -3.86 -23.08 5.10
C ILE A 272 -5.18 -22.79 5.81
N ILE A 273 -6.28 -23.39 5.37
CA ILE A 273 -7.60 -23.17 5.95
C ILE A 273 -7.66 -23.70 7.39
N SER A 274 -7.09 -24.89 7.64
CA SER A 274 -7.07 -25.47 8.98
C SER A 274 -6.26 -24.66 10.00
N GLU A 275 -5.20 -23.99 9.53
CA GLU A 275 -4.28 -23.20 10.35
C GLU A 275 -4.60 -21.70 10.37
N ARG A 276 -5.62 -21.23 9.64
CA ARG A 276 -5.86 -19.79 9.39
C ARG A 276 -6.07 -18.96 10.65
N SER A 277 -6.58 -19.54 11.72
CA SER A 277 -6.73 -18.87 13.03
C SER A 277 -5.38 -18.51 13.68
N GLU A 278 -4.33 -19.26 13.36
CA GLU A 278 -2.98 -19.08 13.92
C GLU A 278 -2.02 -18.47 12.91
N LYS A 279 -2.17 -18.86 11.63
CA LYS A 279 -1.33 -18.46 10.51
C LYS A 279 -2.18 -17.76 9.45
N TRP A 280 -2.42 -16.49 9.67
CA TRP A 280 -3.34 -15.72 8.84
C TRP A 280 -2.90 -15.66 7.39
N VAL A 281 -3.86 -15.85 6.48
CA VAL A 281 -3.74 -15.62 5.03
C VAL A 281 -4.96 -14.82 4.59
N THR A 282 -4.78 -13.85 3.71
CA THR A 282 -5.88 -13.03 3.21
C THR A 282 -6.96 -13.87 2.53
N ALA A 283 -8.22 -13.61 2.86
CA ALA A 283 -9.35 -14.29 2.25
C ALA A 283 -9.39 -14.12 0.73
N TYR A 284 -8.87 -13.02 0.22
CA TYR A 284 -8.80 -12.78 -1.23
C TYR A 284 -7.87 -13.76 -1.95
N GLU A 285 -6.69 -14.04 -1.41
CA GLU A 285 -5.77 -15.03 -1.99
C GLU A 285 -6.38 -16.43 -1.97
N ILE A 286 -7.06 -16.81 -0.88
CA ILE A 286 -7.79 -18.08 -0.78
C ILE A 286 -8.88 -18.16 -1.86
N ALA A 287 -9.63 -17.08 -2.07
CA ALA A 287 -10.66 -17.00 -3.11
C ALA A 287 -10.09 -17.21 -4.52
N ILE A 288 -8.92 -16.59 -4.81
CA ILE A 288 -8.22 -16.79 -6.09
C ILE A 288 -7.84 -18.26 -6.27
N ILE A 289 -7.28 -18.91 -5.25
CA ILE A 289 -6.89 -20.32 -5.33
C ILE A 289 -8.12 -21.21 -5.63
N TYR A 290 -9.25 -21.00 -4.95
CA TYR A 290 -10.49 -21.74 -5.23
C TYR A 290 -11.01 -21.45 -6.66
N SER A 291 -10.92 -20.20 -7.12
CA SER A 291 -11.24 -19.84 -8.50
C SER A 291 -10.40 -20.65 -9.50
N LEU A 292 -9.09 -20.71 -9.32
CA LEU A 292 -8.16 -21.49 -10.16
C LEU A 292 -8.42 -23.01 -10.09
N LEU A 293 -8.87 -23.51 -8.95
CA LEU A 293 -9.29 -24.91 -8.76
C LEU A 293 -10.69 -25.21 -9.35
N ASN A 294 -11.36 -24.18 -9.92
CA ASN A 294 -12.73 -24.23 -10.42
C ASN A 294 -13.81 -24.60 -9.37
N ASP A 295 -13.51 -24.35 -8.10
CA ASP A 295 -14.46 -24.48 -6.99
C ASP A 295 -15.15 -23.14 -6.74
N ARG A 296 -16.21 -22.89 -7.52
CA ARG A 296 -16.91 -21.61 -7.53
C ARG A 296 -17.57 -21.28 -6.19
N ASP A 297 -18.13 -22.27 -5.51
CA ASP A 297 -18.88 -22.04 -4.26
C ASP A 297 -17.94 -21.55 -3.15
N ASN A 298 -16.81 -22.21 -2.98
CA ASN A 298 -15.79 -21.77 -2.03
C ASN A 298 -15.13 -20.46 -2.50
N ALA A 299 -14.92 -20.24 -3.79
CA ALA A 299 -14.39 -18.96 -4.30
C ALA A 299 -15.31 -17.79 -3.90
N PHE A 300 -16.64 -17.89 -4.08
CA PHE A 300 -17.58 -16.86 -3.67
C PHE A 300 -17.67 -16.70 -2.15
N PHE A 301 -17.64 -17.79 -1.39
CA PHE A 301 -17.58 -17.71 0.06
C PHE A 301 -16.38 -16.86 0.54
N TRP A 302 -15.20 -17.15 0.00
CA TRP A 302 -13.99 -16.43 0.36
C TRP A 302 -13.90 -15.00 -0.24
N LEU A 303 -14.55 -14.73 -1.36
CA LEU A 303 -14.71 -13.35 -1.87
C LEU A 303 -15.58 -12.51 -0.93
N HIS A 304 -16.69 -13.05 -0.40
CA HIS A 304 -17.48 -12.37 0.63
C HIS A 304 -16.70 -12.14 1.92
N THR A 305 -15.90 -13.12 2.33
CA THR A 305 -15.01 -12.97 3.49
C THR A 305 -13.96 -11.87 3.24
N ALA A 306 -13.38 -11.83 2.04
CA ALA A 306 -12.41 -10.79 1.65
C ALA A 306 -13.03 -9.37 1.66
N ASP A 307 -14.31 -9.27 1.30
CA ASP A 307 -15.07 -8.02 1.43
C ASP A 307 -15.19 -7.59 2.89
N GLN A 308 -15.62 -8.50 3.77
CA GLN A 308 -15.81 -8.22 5.19
C GLN A 308 -14.48 -7.88 5.90
N GLU A 309 -13.38 -8.48 5.49
CA GLU A 309 -12.03 -8.21 6.00
C GLU A 309 -11.41 -6.94 5.40
N HIS A 310 -12.10 -6.23 4.52
CA HIS A 310 -11.54 -5.12 3.74
C HIS A 310 -10.20 -5.47 3.07
N ALA A 311 -10.10 -6.70 2.56
CA ALA A 311 -8.89 -7.17 1.89
C ALA A 311 -8.57 -6.27 0.69
N VAL A 312 -7.33 -5.80 0.63
CA VAL A 312 -6.89 -4.81 -0.37
C VAL A 312 -7.07 -5.32 -1.81
N GLY A 313 -6.74 -6.59 -2.06
CA GLY A 313 -6.89 -7.21 -3.38
C GLY A 313 -8.33 -7.17 -3.89
N PHE A 314 -9.31 -7.25 -2.98
CA PHE A 314 -10.72 -7.24 -3.35
C PHE A 314 -11.15 -5.93 -4.05
N THR A 315 -10.46 -4.82 -3.85
CA THR A 315 -10.70 -3.55 -4.59
C THR A 315 -10.62 -3.75 -6.11
N PHE A 316 -9.82 -4.71 -6.56
CA PHE A 316 -9.60 -5.00 -7.98
C PHE A 316 -10.40 -6.22 -8.48
N ALA A 317 -11.27 -6.83 -7.65
CA ALA A 317 -11.99 -8.05 -8.00
C ALA A 317 -12.74 -7.95 -9.34
N ARG A 318 -13.30 -6.78 -9.64
CA ARG A 318 -14.00 -6.50 -10.90
C ARG A 318 -13.12 -6.73 -12.13
N VAL A 319 -11.83 -6.43 -12.04
CA VAL A 319 -10.89 -6.42 -13.18
C VAL A 319 -9.76 -7.43 -13.05
N ASP A 320 -9.67 -8.14 -11.93
CA ASP A 320 -8.61 -9.13 -11.70
C ASP A 320 -8.74 -10.30 -12.69
N PRO A 321 -7.74 -10.53 -13.54
CA PRO A 321 -7.78 -11.64 -14.50
C PRO A 321 -7.89 -13.03 -13.85
N HIS A 322 -7.47 -13.21 -12.58
CA HIS A 322 -7.59 -14.51 -11.88
C HIS A 322 -9.04 -14.91 -11.60
N LEU A 323 -9.99 -13.96 -11.66
CA LEU A 323 -11.41 -14.19 -11.45
C LEU A 323 -12.23 -14.27 -12.74
N ASP A 324 -11.59 -14.33 -13.92
CA ASP A 324 -12.27 -14.32 -15.22
C ASP A 324 -13.28 -15.48 -15.37
N ASN A 325 -12.99 -16.66 -14.81
CA ASN A 325 -13.87 -17.82 -14.83
C ASN A 325 -15.11 -17.68 -13.94
N LEU A 326 -15.13 -16.70 -13.03
CA LEU A 326 -16.30 -16.40 -12.18
C LEU A 326 -17.21 -15.33 -12.78
N ARG A 327 -16.74 -14.54 -13.77
CA ARG A 327 -17.50 -13.39 -14.33
C ARG A 327 -18.83 -13.75 -14.94
N SER A 328 -18.96 -14.96 -15.51
CA SER A 328 -20.21 -15.46 -16.10
C SER A 328 -21.24 -15.95 -15.07
N ASP A 329 -20.85 -16.10 -13.79
CA ASP A 329 -21.75 -16.52 -12.72
C ASP A 329 -22.55 -15.30 -12.21
N PRO A 330 -23.90 -15.38 -12.11
CA PRO A 330 -24.72 -14.26 -11.64
C PRO A 330 -24.31 -13.70 -10.27
N ARG A 331 -23.80 -14.56 -9.38
CA ARG A 331 -23.31 -14.19 -8.04
C ARG A 331 -22.17 -13.17 -8.10
N PHE A 332 -21.37 -13.19 -9.18
CA PHE A 332 -20.28 -12.21 -9.34
C PHE A 332 -20.83 -10.80 -9.50
N GLY A 333 -21.86 -10.64 -10.33
CA GLY A 333 -22.54 -9.35 -10.50
C GLY A 333 -23.25 -8.88 -9.23
N GLU A 334 -23.83 -9.80 -8.45
CA GLU A 334 -24.45 -9.49 -7.15
C GLU A 334 -23.40 -9.02 -6.13
N LEU A 335 -22.27 -9.71 -6.02
CA LEU A 335 -21.16 -9.34 -5.16
C LEU A 335 -20.64 -7.93 -5.48
N LEU A 336 -20.40 -7.62 -6.76
CA LEU A 336 -19.92 -6.29 -7.16
C LEU A 336 -20.93 -5.19 -6.85
N ARG A 337 -22.24 -5.44 -6.97
CA ARG A 337 -23.28 -4.45 -6.61
C ARG A 337 -23.35 -4.22 -5.10
N SER A 338 -23.31 -5.30 -4.30
CA SER A 338 -23.37 -5.20 -2.84
C SER A 338 -22.18 -4.44 -2.23
N THR A 339 -21.05 -4.41 -2.94
CA THR A 339 -19.79 -3.79 -2.51
C THR A 339 -19.50 -2.44 -3.18
N ASN A 340 -20.49 -1.81 -3.83
CA ASN A 340 -20.36 -0.56 -4.59
C ASN A 340 -19.32 -0.61 -5.73
N GLN A 341 -19.04 -1.79 -6.27
CA GLN A 341 -18.11 -1.99 -7.39
C GLN A 341 -18.84 -2.14 -8.75
N SER A 342 -20.12 -1.81 -8.80
CA SER A 342 -20.94 -1.91 -10.02
C SER A 342 -20.69 -0.77 -11.01
#